data_dd46d8fa689aa572bb848d124e31fd39
#
_entry.id   dd46d8fa689aa572bb848d124e31fd39
#
_cell.length_a   1.000
_cell.length_b   1.000
_cell.length_c   1.000
_cell.angle_alpha   90.00
_cell.angle_beta   90.00
_cell.angle_gamma   90.00
#
_symmetry.space_group_name_H-M   'P 1'
#
loop_
_entity.id
_entity.type
_entity.pdbx_description
1 polymer ?
#
loop_
_entity_poly.entity_id
_entity_poly.type
_entity_poly.pdbx_seq_one_letter_code
_entity_poly.pdbx_strand_id
1 'polypeptide(L)'
;FGVEDFFSTEPKLRRNSDIQKFADISNVIFEKASLFRSNPRLKLFYVTTGKWVEDRNLLGIINRGIHSLEETNLFEKVSFNPYGAREISGNYRKTKEPTKVTINFSNRITIPKINGVSQAYIGLIPFEEFLKIVADEDKNLLNVFEDNVRDFQGEDNDVNGGIAKTIDSEGSEIFSVLNNGVTIVSSSIQPTGDQFTITDYQIVNGCQTSNVLYNYKDSEHIARVHIPIKLIATTDEEVKTSITLATNNQTPIKREQLASLTQFQRSLEQYYASFPESERIYYERR
;
A
#
# COMPACT_ATOMS: atom_id res chain seq x y z
N PHE A 1 -12.90 -5.58 -27.16
CA PHE A 1 -12.75 -6.84 -27.94
C PHE A 1 -11.71 -7.78 -27.31
N GLY A 2 -10.46 -7.36 -27.12
CA GLY A 2 -9.42 -8.29 -26.62
C GLY A 2 -9.60 -8.76 -25.18
N VAL A 3 -10.10 -7.90 -24.30
CA VAL A 3 -10.34 -8.25 -22.88
C VAL A 3 -11.56 -9.13 -22.72
N GLU A 4 -12.64 -8.88 -23.47
CA GLU A 4 -13.83 -9.74 -23.49
C GLU A 4 -13.48 -11.13 -24.01
N ASP A 5 -12.69 -11.21 -25.09
CA ASP A 5 -12.19 -12.48 -25.64
C ASP A 5 -11.30 -13.22 -24.63
N PHE A 6 -10.48 -12.49 -23.87
CA PHE A 6 -9.58 -13.06 -22.86
C PHE A 6 -10.35 -13.82 -21.76
N PHE A 7 -11.47 -13.27 -21.30
CA PHE A 7 -12.30 -13.85 -20.25
C PHE A 7 -13.47 -14.69 -20.80
N SER A 8 -13.54 -14.92 -22.11
CA SER A 8 -14.55 -15.79 -22.70
C SER A 8 -14.22 -17.27 -22.45
N THR A 9 -15.25 -18.11 -22.47
CA THR A 9 -15.10 -19.57 -22.36
C THR A 9 -14.34 -20.17 -23.55
N GLU A 10 -14.40 -19.51 -24.71
CA GLU A 10 -13.74 -19.93 -25.94
C GLU A 10 -12.95 -18.77 -26.54
N PRO A 11 -11.73 -18.45 -26.03
CA PRO A 11 -10.94 -17.35 -26.55
C PRO A 11 -10.47 -17.62 -28.00
N LYS A 12 -10.69 -16.63 -28.87
CA LYS A 12 -10.34 -16.72 -30.31
C LYS A 12 -8.99 -16.09 -30.63
N LEU A 13 -8.54 -15.15 -29.81
CA LEU A 13 -7.29 -14.44 -30.03
C LEU A 13 -6.09 -15.25 -29.52
N ARG A 14 -5.01 -15.23 -30.32
CA ARG A 14 -3.75 -15.85 -29.88
C ARG A 14 -3.14 -15.07 -28.72
N ARG A 15 -2.74 -15.80 -27.69
CA ARG A 15 -2.04 -15.26 -26.52
C ARG A 15 -0.52 -15.31 -26.75
N ASN A 16 0.17 -14.20 -26.53
CA ASN A 16 1.63 -14.22 -26.38
C ASN A 16 2.01 -14.78 -25.00
N SER A 17 3.33 -14.91 -24.74
CA SER A 17 3.84 -15.48 -23.49
C SER A 17 3.38 -14.71 -22.24
N ASP A 18 3.25 -13.39 -22.33
CA ASP A 18 2.89 -12.55 -21.18
C ASP A 18 1.39 -12.60 -20.92
N ILE A 19 0.58 -12.58 -21.98
CA ILE A 19 -0.87 -12.80 -21.87
C ILE A 19 -1.17 -14.20 -21.33
N GLN A 20 -0.38 -15.21 -21.72
CA GLN A 20 -0.54 -16.56 -21.19
C GLN A 20 -0.23 -16.64 -19.70
N LYS A 21 0.87 -16.03 -19.24
CA LYS A 21 1.19 -15.94 -17.79
C LYS A 21 0.07 -15.26 -17.01
N PHE A 22 -0.50 -14.18 -17.55
CA PHE A 22 -1.63 -13.50 -16.92
C PHE A 22 -2.87 -14.42 -16.86
N ALA A 23 -3.13 -15.21 -17.91
CA ALA A 23 -4.21 -16.17 -17.92
C ALA A 23 -4.03 -17.25 -16.84
N ASP A 24 -2.80 -17.75 -16.68
CA ASP A 24 -2.49 -18.77 -15.67
C ASP A 24 -2.70 -18.22 -14.25
N ILE A 25 -2.27 -16.98 -13.99
CA ILE A 25 -2.50 -16.28 -12.71
C ILE A 25 -4.01 -16.09 -12.48
N SER A 26 -4.74 -15.62 -13.51
CA SER A 26 -6.19 -15.39 -13.42
C SER A 26 -6.95 -16.69 -13.10
N ASN A 27 -6.57 -17.79 -13.72
CA ASN A 27 -7.16 -19.10 -13.44
C ASN A 27 -6.96 -19.51 -11.98
N VAL A 28 -5.74 -19.34 -11.44
CA VAL A 28 -5.47 -19.64 -10.01
C VAL A 28 -6.34 -18.77 -9.09
N ILE A 29 -6.55 -17.49 -9.41
CA ILE A 29 -7.43 -16.60 -8.65
C ILE A 29 -8.87 -17.11 -8.68
N PHE A 30 -9.40 -17.46 -9.87
CA PHE A 30 -10.78 -17.93 -10.01
C PHE A 30 -10.99 -19.32 -9.40
N GLU A 31 -10.03 -20.23 -9.49
CA GLU A 31 -10.07 -21.53 -8.82
C GLU A 31 -10.16 -21.40 -7.29
N LYS A 32 -9.53 -20.37 -6.74
CA LYS A 32 -9.55 -20.06 -5.30
C LYS A 32 -10.63 -19.04 -4.90
N ALA A 33 -11.56 -18.70 -5.78
CA ALA A 33 -12.58 -17.68 -5.53
C ALA A 33 -13.41 -17.94 -4.27
N SER A 34 -13.63 -19.22 -3.90
CA SER A 34 -14.33 -19.61 -2.67
C SER A 34 -13.62 -19.19 -1.37
N LEU A 35 -12.33 -18.85 -1.43
CA LEU A 35 -11.55 -18.37 -0.29
C LEU A 35 -11.67 -16.86 -0.11
N PHE A 36 -12.21 -16.13 -1.09
CA PHE A 36 -12.36 -14.67 -1.03
C PHE A 36 -13.77 -14.30 -0.56
N ARG A 37 -13.89 -13.17 0.13
CA ARG A 37 -15.18 -12.63 0.59
C ARG A 37 -16.04 -12.06 -0.53
N SER A 38 -15.43 -11.65 -1.63
CA SER A 38 -16.07 -11.08 -2.81
C SER A 38 -15.32 -11.46 -4.08
N ASN A 39 -15.97 -11.32 -5.22
CA ASN A 39 -15.34 -11.52 -6.51
C ASN A 39 -14.22 -10.47 -6.72
N PRO A 40 -13.17 -10.79 -7.50
CA PRO A 40 -12.08 -9.87 -7.78
C PRO A 40 -12.57 -8.63 -8.53
N ARG A 41 -11.87 -7.51 -8.36
CA ARG A 41 -12.11 -6.27 -9.13
C ARG A 41 -11.16 -6.22 -10.32
N LEU A 42 -11.71 -5.95 -11.51
CA LEU A 42 -10.91 -5.79 -12.73
C LEU A 42 -10.65 -4.31 -13.00
N LYS A 43 -9.37 -3.90 -12.99
CA LYS A 43 -8.94 -2.55 -13.38
C LYS A 43 -8.21 -2.63 -14.71
N LEU A 44 -8.75 -1.99 -15.73
CA LEU A 44 -8.15 -1.87 -17.06
C LEU A 44 -7.45 -0.53 -17.18
N PHE A 45 -6.16 -0.54 -17.53
CA PHE A 45 -5.38 0.66 -17.74
C PHE A 45 -5.03 0.80 -19.22
N TYR A 46 -5.44 1.91 -19.82
CA TYR A 46 -5.01 2.30 -21.16
C TYR A 46 -3.98 3.42 -21.04
N VAL A 47 -2.74 3.13 -21.38
CA VAL A 47 -1.61 4.07 -21.26
C VAL A 47 -1.14 4.51 -22.64
N THR A 48 -1.07 5.83 -22.87
CA THR A 48 -0.61 6.41 -24.13
C THR A 48 0.21 7.67 -23.88
N THR A 49 1.21 7.90 -24.72
CA THR A 49 1.97 9.17 -24.74
C THR A 49 1.21 10.30 -25.43
N GLY A 50 0.08 9.99 -26.05
CA GLY A 50 -0.84 10.96 -26.65
C GLY A 50 -1.74 11.63 -25.62
N LYS A 51 -2.54 12.61 -26.09
CA LYS A 51 -3.60 13.21 -25.28
C LYS A 51 -4.81 12.28 -25.26
N TRP A 52 -5.31 11.93 -24.05
CA TRP A 52 -6.61 11.30 -23.93
C TRP A 52 -7.71 12.33 -24.18
N VAL A 53 -8.66 12.00 -25.04
CA VAL A 53 -9.84 12.81 -25.31
C VAL A 53 -11.07 11.93 -25.15
N GLU A 54 -12.01 12.36 -24.34
CA GLU A 54 -13.28 11.67 -24.13
C GLU A 54 -14.20 11.88 -25.33
N ASP A 55 -14.15 10.96 -26.26
CA ASP A 55 -15.06 10.90 -27.40
C ASP A 55 -16.29 10.05 -27.04
N ARG A 56 -17.49 10.51 -27.42
CA ARG A 56 -18.77 9.83 -27.08
C ARG A 56 -18.86 8.41 -27.64
N ASN A 57 -18.33 8.19 -28.86
CA ASN A 57 -18.36 6.87 -29.48
C ASN A 57 -17.39 5.92 -28.77
N LEU A 58 -16.20 6.42 -28.43
CA LEU A 58 -15.21 5.67 -27.68
C LEU A 58 -15.70 5.29 -26.29
N LEU A 59 -16.28 6.25 -25.54
CA LEU A 59 -16.89 5.99 -24.24
C LEU A 59 -18.04 4.98 -24.36
N GLY A 60 -18.86 5.05 -25.40
CA GLY A 60 -19.92 4.08 -25.66
C GLY A 60 -19.39 2.66 -25.90
N ILE A 61 -18.25 2.52 -26.57
CA ILE A 61 -17.59 1.22 -26.77
C ILE A 61 -17.02 0.69 -25.44
N ILE A 62 -16.34 1.55 -24.70
CA ILE A 62 -15.76 1.20 -23.39
C ILE A 62 -16.85 0.75 -22.41
N ASN A 63 -17.92 1.53 -22.27
CA ASN A 63 -19.01 1.22 -21.36
C ASN A 63 -19.73 -0.09 -21.72
N ARG A 64 -19.91 -0.38 -23.00
CA ARG A 64 -20.45 -1.68 -23.44
C ARG A 64 -19.51 -2.82 -23.06
N GLY A 65 -18.20 -2.66 -23.25
CA GLY A 65 -17.23 -3.69 -22.85
C GLY A 65 -17.18 -3.89 -21.33
N ILE A 66 -17.26 -2.83 -20.54
CA ILE A 66 -17.37 -2.92 -19.08
C ILE A 66 -18.63 -3.71 -18.69
N HIS A 67 -19.78 -3.35 -19.25
CA HIS A 67 -21.06 -4.00 -18.96
C HIS A 67 -21.04 -5.49 -19.35
N SER A 68 -20.51 -5.82 -20.52
CA SER A 68 -20.33 -7.21 -20.96
C SER A 68 -19.48 -8.04 -19.99
N LEU A 69 -18.41 -7.44 -19.43
CA LEU A 69 -17.57 -8.12 -18.45
C LEU A 69 -18.25 -8.25 -17.08
N GLU A 70 -19.04 -7.26 -16.66
CA GLU A 70 -19.81 -7.32 -15.42
C GLU A 70 -20.94 -8.36 -15.49
N GLU A 71 -21.57 -8.53 -16.65
CA GLU A 71 -22.59 -9.57 -16.89
C GLU A 71 -22.05 -11.00 -16.74
N THR A 72 -20.72 -11.19 -16.87
CA THR A 72 -20.11 -12.53 -16.63
C THR A 72 -20.19 -12.96 -15.17
N ASN A 73 -20.47 -12.05 -14.24
CA ASN A 73 -20.43 -12.27 -12.80
C ASN A 73 -19.09 -12.81 -12.25
N LEU A 74 -18.02 -12.69 -13.02
CA LEU A 74 -16.66 -13.04 -12.59
C LEU A 74 -16.05 -11.96 -11.70
N PHE A 75 -16.51 -10.72 -11.85
CA PHE A 75 -15.95 -9.54 -11.18
C PHE A 75 -16.98 -8.83 -10.31
N GLU A 76 -16.54 -8.34 -9.15
CA GLU A 76 -17.35 -7.44 -8.32
C GLU A 76 -17.53 -6.07 -8.99
N LYS A 77 -16.47 -5.61 -9.68
CA LYS A 77 -16.46 -4.32 -10.38
C LYS A 77 -15.43 -4.33 -11.50
N VAL A 78 -15.80 -3.75 -12.64
CA VAL A 78 -14.88 -3.49 -13.75
C VAL A 78 -14.69 -1.98 -13.91
N SER A 79 -13.45 -1.51 -14.05
CA SER A 79 -13.14 -0.10 -14.28
C SER A 79 -12.14 0.07 -15.42
N PHE A 80 -12.30 1.16 -16.18
CA PHE A 80 -11.38 1.55 -17.23
C PHE A 80 -10.73 2.89 -16.87
N ASN A 81 -9.39 2.91 -16.88
CA ASN A 81 -8.58 4.02 -16.39
C ASN A 81 -7.64 4.49 -17.51
N PRO A 82 -7.97 5.54 -18.26
CA PRO A 82 -7.11 6.06 -19.29
C PRO A 82 -6.01 6.96 -18.71
N TYR A 83 -4.79 6.77 -19.17
CA TYR A 83 -3.62 7.57 -18.81
C TYR A 83 -2.99 8.13 -20.10
N GLY A 84 -3.21 9.40 -20.38
CA GLY A 84 -2.54 10.15 -21.41
C GLY A 84 -1.22 10.76 -20.92
N ALA A 85 -0.53 11.50 -21.80
CA ALA A 85 0.73 12.17 -21.47
C ALA A 85 0.66 13.06 -20.23
N ARG A 86 -0.49 13.73 -20.01
CA ARG A 86 -0.69 14.62 -18.86
C ARG A 86 -0.77 13.85 -17.56
N GLU A 87 -1.54 12.78 -17.52
CA GLU A 87 -1.72 11.92 -16.35
C GLU A 87 -0.41 11.19 -16.03
N ILE A 88 0.29 10.66 -17.04
CA ILE A 88 1.60 10.03 -16.87
C ILE A 88 2.61 11.03 -16.28
N SER A 89 2.70 12.25 -16.85
CA SER A 89 3.61 13.28 -16.35
C SER A 89 3.23 13.74 -14.93
N GLY A 90 1.94 13.80 -14.61
CA GLY A 90 1.44 14.13 -13.28
C GLY A 90 1.82 13.05 -12.26
N ASN A 91 1.58 11.79 -12.58
CA ASN A 91 1.94 10.66 -11.73
C ASN A 91 3.46 10.55 -11.54
N TYR A 92 4.24 10.74 -12.61
CA TYR A 92 5.70 10.76 -12.50
C TYR A 92 6.19 11.87 -11.56
N ARG A 93 5.61 13.08 -11.63
CA ARG A 93 5.94 14.16 -10.68
C ARG A 93 5.59 13.77 -9.25
N LYS A 94 4.41 13.20 -9.00
CA LYS A 94 4.02 12.70 -7.67
C LYS A 94 5.01 11.68 -7.09
N THR A 95 5.62 10.83 -7.92
CA THR A 95 6.65 9.88 -7.46
C THR A 95 7.98 10.55 -7.10
N LYS A 96 8.18 11.81 -7.50
CA LYS A 96 9.39 12.61 -7.18
C LYS A 96 9.18 13.59 -6.05
N GLU A 97 7.92 13.89 -5.73
CA GLU A 97 7.60 14.75 -4.57
C GLU A 97 7.66 13.91 -3.29
N PRO A 98 8.26 14.47 -2.22
CA PRO A 98 8.26 13.76 -0.94
C PRO A 98 6.83 13.58 -0.45
N THR A 99 6.53 12.39 0.03
CA THR A 99 5.22 12.07 0.61
C THR A 99 4.94 13.00 1.78
N LYS A 100 3.79 13.69 1.76
CA LYS A 100 3.44 14.68 2.77
C LYS A 100 2.00 14.49 3.23
N VAL A 101 1.79 14.52 4.55
CA VAL A 101 0.46 14.45 5.16
C VAL A 101 0.36 15.40 6.34
N THR A 102 -0.84 15.92 6.58
CA THR A 102 -1.16 16.70 7.78
C THR A 102 -2.26 15.99 8.57
N ILE A 103 -1.96 15.68 9.82
CA ILE A 103 -2.86 14.98 10.74
C ILE A 103 -3.12 15.80 12.01
N ASN A 104 -4.24 15.56 12.67
CA ASN A 104 -4.50 16.02 14.03
C ASN A 104 -3.94 15.00 15.03
N PHE A 105 -3.01 15.40 15.87
CA PHE A 105 -2.37 14.55 16.87
C PHE A 105 -2.43 15.21 18.26
N SER A 106 -3.62 15.35 18.80
CA SER A 106 -3.88 15.98 20.09
C SER A 106 -3.46 15.12 21.30
N ASN A 107 -3.70 13.81 21.22
CA ASN A 107 -3.40 12.87 22.32
C ASN A 107 -1.97 12.32 22.20
N ARG A 108 -0.97 13.16 22.55
CA ARG A 108 0.44 12.81 22.40
C ARG A 108 1.31 13.23 23.57
N ILE A 109 2.44 12.53 23.70
CA ILE A 109 3.54 12.87 24.59
C ILE A 109 4.78 13.05 23.73
N THR A 110 5.53 14.14 23.97
CA THR A 110 6.83 14.35 23.36
C THR A 110 7.88 13.49 24.04
N ILE A 111 8.63 12.74 23.25
CA ILE A 111 9.77 11.95 23.73
C ILE A 111 10.94 12.90 23.98
N PRO A 112 11.69 12.74 25.10
CA PRO A 112 12.88 13.54 25.38
C PRO A 112 13.92 13.46 24.25
N LYS A 113 14.79 14.47 24.17
CA LYS A 113 15.81 14.58 23.13
C LYS A 113 16.71 13.34 23.05
N ILE A 114 16.84 12.80 21.85
CA ILE A 114 17.68 11.65 21.52
C ILE A 114 18.67 12.09 20.42
N ASN A 115 19.92 11.64 20.51
CA ASN A 115 20.92 11.93 19.47
C ASN A 115 20.48 11.30 18.14
N GLY A 116 20.63 12.02 17.04
CA GLY A 116 20.21 11.58 15.72
C GLY A 116 18.70 11.66 15.45
N VAL A 117 17.89 12.06 16.45
CA VAL A 117 16.42 12.25 16.31
C VAL A 117 16.12 13.73 16.53
N SER A 118 15.51 14.37 15.54
CA SER A 118 15.13 15.78 15.65
C SER A 118 13.91 15.99 16.54
N GLN A 119 12.90 15.13 16.38
CA GLN A 119 11.65 15.13 17.16
C GLN A 119 11.09 13.72 17.25
N ALA A 120 10.45 13.40 18.36
CA ALA A 120 9.73 12.13 18.51
C ALA A 120 8.51 12.28 19.43
N TYR A 121 7.44 11.59 19.07
CA TYR A 121 6.16 11.61 19.76
C TYR A 121 5.59 10.21 19.88
N ILE A 122 4.82 9.98 20.95
CA ILE A 122 4.01 8.77 21.14
C ILE A 122 2.60 9.19 21.55
N GLY A 123 1.59 8.52 21.03
CA GLY A 123 0.22 8.82 21.41
C GLY A 123 -0.81 8.03 20.62
N LEU A 124 -2.04 8.53 20.61
CA LEU A 124 -3.19 7.91 19.98
C LEU A 124 -3.78 8.85 18.94
N ILE A 125 -4.09 8.33 17.76
CA ILE A 125 -4.86 9.05 16.74
C ILE A 125 -6.13 8.28 16.41
N PRO A 126 -7.26 8.97 16.12
CA PRO A 126 -8.46 8.33 15.61
C PRO A 126 -8.20 7.75 14.22
N PHE A 127 -8.98 6.73 13.85
CA PHE A 127 -8.85 6.06 12.55
C PHE A 127 -8.89 7.00 11.36
N GLU A 128 -9.74 8.04 11.38
CA GLU A 128 -9.83 9.03 10.30
C GLU A 128 -8.50 9.74 10.03
N GLU A 129 -7.75 10.08 11.08
CA GLU A 129 -6.43 10.68 10.97
C GLU A 129 -5.37 9.68 10.50
N PHE A 130 -5.48 8.42 10.95
CA PHE A 130 -4.63 7.35 10.48
C PHE A 130 -4.84 7.04 8.99
N LEU A 131 -6.07 7.07 8.52
CA LEU A 131 -6.40 6.83 7.11
C LEU A 131 -5.69 7.83 6.18
N LYS A 132 -5.53 9.10 6.59
CA LYS A 132 -4.76 10.11 5.83
C LYS A 132 -3.29 9.73 5.65
N ILE A 133 -2.71 8.98 6.59
CA ILE A 133 -1.31 8.53 6.50
C ILE A 133 -1.15 7.40 5.49
N VAL A 134 -2.12 6.51 5.39
CA VAL A 134 -2.00 5.28 4.58
C VAL A 134 -2.74 5.33 3.25
N ALA A 135 -3.57 6.34 3.01
CA ALA A 135 -4.38 6.44 1.79
C ALA A 135 -4.33 7.85 1.19
N ASP A 136 -4.48 7.93 -0.14
CA ASP A 136 -4.64 9.18 -0.87
C ASP A 136 -6.09 9.72 -0.78
N GLU A 137 -6.33 10.87 -1.44
CA GLU A 137 -7.67 11.52 -1.49
C GLU A 137 -8.73 10.62 -2.16
N ASP A 138 -8.32 9.74 -3.07
CA ASP A 138 -9.19 8.76 -3.74
C ASP A 138 -9.34 7.47 -2.93
N LYS A 139 -8.85 7.45 -1.68
CA LYS A 139 -8.82 6.30 -0.77
C LYS A 139 -8.04 5.09 -1.31
N ASN A 140 -7.09 5.28 -2.21
CA ASN A 140 -6.15 4.23 -2.60
C ASN A 140 -5.02 4.14 -1.59
N LEU A 141 -4.56 2.93 -1.32
CA LEU A 141 -3.43 2.70 -0.41
C LEU A 141 -2.15 3.32 -0.98
N LEU A 142 -1.49 4.13 -0.15
CA LEU A 142 -0.20 4.74 -0.49
C LEU A 142 0.94 3.73 -0.30
N ASN A 143 2.00 3.86 -1.09
CA ASN A 143 3.23 3.10 -0.88
C ASN A 143 4.12 3.80 0.16
N VAL A 144 3.65 3.81 1.42
CA VAL A 144 4.35 4.41 2.57
C VAL A 144 4.96 3.35 3.50
N PHE A 145 4.87 2.10 3.10
CA PHE A 145 5.48 1.00 3.82
C PHE A 145 6.93 0.88 3.36
N GLU A 146 7.86 0.82 4.31
CA GLU A 146 9.25 0.50 3.96
C GLU A 146 9.23 -0.83 3.21
N ASP A 147 10.11 -0.98 2.17
CA ASP A 147 10.31 -2.23 1.43
C ASP A 147 10.66 -3.34 2.42
N ASN A 148 9.65 -3.82 3.09
CA ASN A 148 9.83 -4.51 4.34
C ASN A 148 9.87 -5.99 4.09
N VAL A 149 10.82 -6.55 4.71
CA VAL A 149 11.09 -7.93 5.06
C VAL A 149 9.85 -8.81 5.32
N ARG A 150 8.64 -8.22 5.32
CA ARG A 150 7.37 -8.91 5.49
C ARG A 150 6.35 -8.40 4.50
N ASP A 151 6.17 -9.18 3.43
CA ASP A 151 4.95 -9.09 2.63
C ASP A 151 3.71 -9.24 3.51
N PHE A 152 2.64 -8.55 3.15
CA PHE A 152 1.33 -8.76 3.78
C PHE A 152 0.97 -10.24 3.67
N GLN A 153 0.91 -10.94 4.80
CA GLN A 153 0.72 -12.40 4.87
C GLN A 153 -0.74 -12.84 4.66
N GLY A 154 -1.59 -11.95 4.12
CA GLY A 154 -3.01 -12.25 3.92
C GLY A 154 -3.84 -12.19 5.22
N GLU A 155 -5.15 -12.37 5.09
CA GLU A 155 -6.09 -12.39 6.22
C GLU A 155 -6.06 -13.71 7.00
N ASP A 156 -5.50 -14.77 6.41
CA ASP A 156 -5.47 -16.13 6.99
C ASP A 156 -4.43 -16.30 8.12
N ASN A 157 -3.74 -15.24 8.51
CA ASN A 157 -2.84 -15.25 9.65
C ASN A 157 -3.65 -15.00 10.95
N ASP A 158 -3.44 -15.82 11.97
CA ASP A 158 -4.11 -15.71 13.28
C ASP A 158 -4.05 -14.30 13.88
N VAL A 159 -2.96 -13.55 13.64
CA VAL A 159 -2.78 -12.17 14.12
C VAL A 159 -3.73 -11.22 13.38
N ASN A 160 -3.79 -11.31 12.06
CA ASN A 160 -4.65 -10.46 11.23
C ASN A 160 -6.13 -10.76 11.51
N GLY A 161 -6.49 -12.03 11.69
CA GLY A 161 -7.83 -12.47 12.10
C GLY A 161 -8.24 -11.93 13.47
N GLY A 162 -7.30 -11.85 14.43
CA GLY A 162 -7.53 -11.26 15.75
C GLY A 162 -7.78 -9.74 15.67
N ILE A 163 -6.98 -9.02 14.88
CA ILE A 163 -7.14 -7.58 14.64
C ILE A 163 -8.50 -7.29 13.97
N ALA A 164 -8.83 -8.04 12.92
CA ALA A 164 -10.09 -7.89 12.18
C ALA A 164 -11.31 -8.09 13.07
N LYS A 165 -11.32 -9.14 13.92
CA LYS A 165 -12.40 -9.40 14.89
C LYS A 165 -12.57 -8.25 15.88
N THR A 166 -11.47 -7.65 16.34
CA THR A 166 -11.53 -6.50 17.26
C THR A 166 -12.16 -5.30 16.59
N ILE A 167 -11.77 -4.99 15.35
CA ILE A 167 -12.30 -3.83 14.58
C ILE A 167 -13.80 -3.99 14.29
N ASP A 168 -14.25 -5.20 13.98
CA ASP A 168 -15.63 -5.49 13.58
C ASP A 168 -16.56 -5.76 14.77
N SER A 169 -16.10 -5.54 16.01
CA SER A 169 -16.87 -5.73 17.23
C SER A 169 -17.42 -4.41 17.78
N GLU A 170 -18.51 -4.49 18.55
CA GLU A 170 -19.05 -3.36 19.31
C GLU A 170 -18.04 -2.74 20.30
N GLY A 171 -17.06 -3.52 20.75
CA GLY A 171 -15.97 -3.11 21.64
C GLY A 171 -14.70 -2.69 20.92
N SER A 172 -14.78 -2.17 19.68
CA SER A 172 -13.62 -1.82 18.87
C SER A 172 -12.69 -0.76 19.47
N GLU A 173 -13.15 0.02 20.47
CA GLU A 173 -12.34 0.98 21.24
C GLU A 173 -11.21 0.32 22.02
N ILE A 174 -11.31 -0.98 22.37
CA ILE A 174 -10.23 -1.72 23.05
C ILE A 174 -9.01 -1.95 22.13
N PHE A 175 -9.13 -1.67 20.84
CA PHE A 175 -8.08 -1.84 19.85
C PHE A 175 -6.75 -1.24 20.31
N SER A 176 -6.77 -0.03 20.86
CA SER A 176 -5.58 0.70 21.31
C SER A 176 -4.82 -0.01 22.45
N VAL A 177 -5.48 -0.90 23.19
CA VAL A 177 -4.89 -1.67 24.30
C VAL A 177 -4.37 -3.03 23.83
N LEU A 178 -5.02 -3.62 22.83
CA LEU A 178 -4.68 -4.95 22.32
C LEU A 178 -3.56 -4.93 21.25
N ASN A 179 -3.30 -3.78 20.63
CA ASN A 179 -2.36 -3.68 19.52
C ASN A 179 -1.15 -2.82 19.87
N ASN A 180 0.02 -3.25 19.39
CA ASN A 180 1.30 -2.55 19.61
C ASN A 180 1.41 -1.22 18.86
N GLY A 181 0.45 -0.93 17.97
CA GLY A 181 0.41 0.29 17.18
C GLY A 181 1.35 0.31 15.98
N VAL A 182 1.56 1.51 15.48
CA VAL A 182 2.30 1.78 14.23
C VAL A 182 3.47 2.72 14.52
N THR A 183 4.65 2.38 13.99
CA THR A 183 5.83 3.25 14.06
C THR A 183 6.08 3.89 12.69
N ILE A 184 6.15 5.22 12.69
CA ILE A 184 6.33 6.07 11.51
C ILE A 184 7.64 6.81 11.68
N VAL A 185 8.51 6.71 10.68
CA VAL A 185 9.75 7.49 10.58
C VAL A 185 9.60 8.48 9.43
N SER A 186 10.02 9.71 9.64
CA SER A 186 9.94 10.80 8.66
C SER A 186 11.22 11.61 8.61
N SER A 187 11.44 12.32 7.51
CA SER A 187 12.56 13.27 7.42
C SER A 187 12.28 14.56 8.21
N SER A 188 11.01 14.97 8.33
CA SER A 188 10.61 16.19 9.02
C SER A 188 9.20 16.12 9.59
N ILE A 189 9.02 16.68 10.77
CA ILE A 189 7.72 16.92 11.41
C ILE A 189 7.61 18.41 11.72
N GLN A 190 6.52 19.05 11.31
CA GLN A 190 6.22 20.45 11.59
C GLN A 190 4.92 20.55 12.39
N PRO A 191 5.00 20.66 13.74
CA PRO A 191 3.83 20.82 14.56
C PRO A 191 3.32 22.28 14.53
N THR A 192 2.01 22.45 14.37
CA THR A 192 1.30 23.73 14.51
C THR A 192 0.10 23.50 15.41
N GLY A 193 0.25 23.71 16.71
CA GLY A 193 -0.72 23.26 17.70
C GLY A 193 -0.86 21.75 17.69
N ASP A 194 -2.07 21.26 17.45
CA ASP A 194 -2.35 19.83 17.34
C ASP A 194 -2.25 19.29 15.91
N GLN A 195 -2.03 20.15 14.93
CA GLN A 195 -1.79 19.74 13.57
C GLN A 195 -0.31 19.42 13.34
N PHE A 196 -0.03 18.25 12.79
CA PHE A 196 1.29 17.75 12.48
C PHE A 196 1.42 17.53 10.98
N THR A 197 2.27 18.33 10.34
CA THR A 197 2.66 18.09 8.95
C THR A 197 3.90 17.21 8.93
N ILE A 198 3.76 16.02 8.36
CA ILE A 198 4.77 14.99 8.28
C ILE A 198 5.23 14.90 6.83
N THR A 199 6.54 14.98 6.60
CA THR A 199 7.12 14.99 5.25
C THR A 199 8.09 13.82 5.08
N ASP A 200 8.04 13.16 3.92
CA ASP A 200 8.91 12.06 3.53
C ASP A 200 8.94 10.98 4.62
N TYR A 201 7.80 10.34 4.79
CA TYR A 201 7.57 9.40 5.88
C TYR A 201 7.37 7.97 5.38
N GLN A 202 7.71 7.02 6.23
CA GLN A 202 7.50 5.59 6.03
C GLN A 202 6.99 4.94 7.31
N ILE A 203 6.15 3.93 7.14
CA ILE A 203 5.72 3.03 8.22
C ILE A 203 6.76 1.90 8.31
N VAL A 204 7.53 1.92 9.39
CA VAL A 204 8.61 0.94 9.63
C VAL A 204 8.19 -0.22 10.52
N ASN A 205 7.05 -0.09 11.21
CA ASN A 205 6.43 -1.18 11.97
C ASN A 205 4.91 -1.00 12.00
N GLY A 206 4.16 -2.11 12.08
CA GLY A 206 2.70 -2.10 12.05
C GLY A 206 2.12 -2.23 10.65
N CYS A 207 2.87 -2.74 9.66
CA CYS A 207 2.42 -2.96 8.29
C CYS A 207 1.15 -3.85 8.26
N GLN A 208 1.14 -4.98 8.97
CA GLN A 208 -0.03 -5.87 9.04
C GLN A 208 -1.24 -5.14 9.62
N THR A 209 -1.06 -4.48 10.76
CA THR A 209 -2.09 -3.66 11.41
C THR A 209 -2.64 -2.60 10.45
N SER A 210 -1.77 -1.90 9.73
CA SER A 210 -2.14 -0.85 8.78
C SER A 210 -2.97 -1.38 7.61
N ASN A 211 -2.59 -2.53 7.06
CA ASN A 211 -3.33 -3.16 5.97
C ASN A 211 -4.70 -3.66 6.42
N VAL A 212 -4.79 -4.29 7.60
CA VAL A 212 -6.08 -4.73 8.15
C VAL A 212 -6.98 -3.52 8.41
N LEU A 213 -6.48 -2.46 9.06
CA LEU A 213 -7.25 -1.23 9.27
C LEU A 213 -7.75 -0.63 7.94
N TYR A 214 -6.90 -0.58 6.93
CA TYR A 214 -7.30 -0.09 5.61
C TYR A 214 -8.38 -0.96 4.95
N ASN A 215 -8.28 -2.29 5.03
CA ASN A 215 -9.26 -3.22 4.47
C ASN A 215 -10.63 -3.10 5.16
N TYR A 216 -10.65 -2.72 6.43
CA TYR A 216 -11.87 -2.53 7.23
C TYR A 216 -12.34 -1.06 7.31
N LYS A 217 -11.81 -0.17 6.46
CA LYS A 217 -12.12 1.27 6.46
C LYS A 217 -13.60 1.63 6.31
N ASP A 218 -14.39 0.72 5.77
CA ASP A 218 -15.83 0.90 5.57
C ASP A 218 -16.67 0.14 6.63
N SER A 219 -16.04 -0.42 7.69
CA SER A 219 -16.73 -1.06 8.81
C SER A 219 -17.44 -0.03 9.67
N GLU A 220 -18.66 -0.38 10.15
CA GLU A 220 -19.50 0.48 10.98
C GLU A 220 -18.80 0.89 12.30
N HIS A 221 -17.95 0.02 12.84
CA HIS A 221 -17.31 0.24 14.14
C HIS A 221 -15.94 0.91 14.06
N ILE A 222 -15.39 1.11 12.85
CA ILE A 222 -14.02 1.63 12.66
C ILE A 222 -13.82 3.05 13.20
N ALA A 223 -14.88 3.87 13.23
CA ALA A 223 -14.82 5.25 13.74
C ALA A 223 -14.46 5.33 15.24
N ARG A 224 -14.65 4.25 16.01
CA ARG A 224 -14.31 4.17 17.44
C ARG A 224 -12.86 3.75 17.67
N VAL A 225 -12.19 3.28 16.63
CA VAL A 225 -10.81 2.78 16.73
C VAL A 225 -9.83 3.93 16.88
N HIS A 226 -9.00 3.85 17.91
CA HIS A 226 -7.83 4.71 18.09
C HIS A 226 -6.57 3.90 17.91
N ILE A 227 -5.62 4.43 17.15
CA ILE A 227 -4.39 3.73 16.79
C ILE A 227 -3.24 4.29 17.61
N PRO A 228 -2.53 3.46 18.40
CA PRO A 228 -1.27 3.89 18.99
C PRO A 228 -0.26 4.16 17.91
N ILE A 229 0.35 5.35 17.91
CA ILE A 229 1.42 5.67 16.97
C ILE A 229 2.67 6.14 17.69
N LYS A 230 3.80 5.80 17.12
CA LYS A 230 5.10 6.39 17.43
C LYS A 230 5.58 7.13 16.18
N LEU A 231 5.72 8.44 16.30
CA LEU A 231 6.11 9.31 15.19
C LEU A 231 7.49 9.89 15.46
N ILE A 232 8.46 9.63 14.58
CA ILE A 232 9.88 9.94 14.78
C ILE A 232 10.40 10.69 13.55
N ALA A 233 11.03 11.85 13.77
CA ALA A 233 11.74 12.58 12.72
C ALA A 233 13.25 12.40 12.84
N THR A 234 13.84 11.84 11.80
CA THR A 234 15.29 11.67 11.67
C THR A 234 15.70 11.68 10.20
N THR A 235 16.86 12.28 9.93
CA THR A 235 17.55 12.20 8.63
C THR A 235 18.79 11.30 8.72
N ASP A 236 19.03 10.72 9.90
CA ASP A 236 20.15 9.81 10.14
C ASP A 236 19.74 8.37 9.75
N GLU A 237 20.32 7.86 8.69
CA GLU A 237 20.02 6.53 8.16
C GLU A 237 20.40 5.38 9.11
N GLU A 238 21.42 5.57 9.96
CA GLU A 238 21.79 4.56 10.97
C GLU A 238 20.72 4.48 12.06
N VAL A 239 20.23 5.62 12.51
CA VAL A 239 19.13 5.71 13.48
C VAL A 239 17.85 5.13 12.89
N LYS A 240 17.50 5.46 11.65
CA LYS A 240 16.34 4.92 10.94
C LYS A 240 16.41 3.38 10.85
N THR A 241 17.56 2.86 10.43
CA THR A 241 17.79 1.41 10.34
C THR A 241 17.67 0.75 11.72
N SER A 242 18.24 1.34 12.76
CA SER A 242 18.16 0.82 14.13
C SER A 242 16.74 0.77 14.66
N ILE A 243 15.92 1.82 14.36
CA ILE A 243 14.51 1.85 14.74
C ILE A 243 13.75 0.73 14.02
N THR A 244 13.95 0.58 12.71
CA THR A 244 13.31 -0.45 11.89
C THR A 244 13.63 -1.84 12.43
N LEU A 245 14.90 -2.12 12.71
CA LEU A 245 15.33 -3.41 13.25
C LEU A 245 14.74 -3.69 14.63
N ALA A 246 14.82 -2.72 15.54
CA ALA A 246 14.34 -2.89 16.91
C ALA A 246 12.82 -3.10 16.99
N THR A 247 12.07 -2.42 16.12
CA THR A 247 10.59 -2.52 16.14
C THR A 247 10.07 -3.76 15.42
N ASN A 248 10.84 -4.35 14.50
CA ASN A 248 10.48 -5.58 13.79
C ASN A 248 10.97 -6.86 14.47
N ASN A 249 11.87 -6.79 15.44
CA ASN A 249 12.45 -7.94 16.15
C ASN A 249 11.49 -8.68 17.10
N GLN A 250 10.21 -8.37 17.12
CA GLN A 250 9.21 -9.08 17.95
C GLN A 250 8.84 -10.48 17.42
N THR A 251 9.35 -10.87 16.25
CA THR A 251 9.32 -12.23 15.72
C THR A 251 10.72 -12.57 15.22
N PRO A 252 11.23 -13.80 15.36
CA PRO A 252 12.60 -14.15 14.95
C PRO A 252 12.79 -13.89 13.45
N ILE A 253 13.45 -12.77 13.14
CA ILE A 253 13.88 -12.44 11.78
C ILE A 253 15.13 -13.28 11.50
N LYS A 254 15.13 -13.98 10.38
CA LYS A 254 16.35 -14.71 9.94
C LYS A 254 17.47 -13.69 9.68
N ARG A 255 18.72 -14.04 10.04
CA ARG A 255 19.89 -13.15 9.86
C ARG A 255 20.08 -12.68 8.42
N GLU A 256 19.66 -13.50 7.45
CA GLU A 256 19.72 -13.18 6.03
C GLU A 256 18.82 -11.98 5.67
N GLN A 257 17.66 -11.87 6.30
CA GLN A 257 16.70 -10.75 6.11
C GLN A 257 17.24 -9.44 6.69
N LEU A 258 18.07 -9.50 7.72
CA LEU A 258 18.72 -8.31 8.27
C LEU A 258 19.80 -7.77 7.32
N ALA A 259 20.49 -8.66 6.61
CA ALA A 259 21.50 -8.27 5.62
C ALA A 259 20.87 -7.46 4.46
N SER A 260 19.61 -7.73 4.10
CA SER A 260 18.90 -7.04 3.00
C SER A 260 18.68 -5.54 3.26
N LEU A 261 18.70 -5.10 4.53
CA LEU A 261 18.50 -3.70 4.94
C LEU A 261 19.79 -2.88 4.91
N THR A 262 20.96 -3.51 4.67
CA THR A 262 22.22 -2.79 4.67
C THR A 262 22.33 -1.80 3.51
N GLN A 263 23.01 -0.69 3.72
CA GLN A 263 23.28 0.31 2.68
C GLN A 263 24.00 -0.31 1.47
N PHE A 264 24.86 -1.31 1.71
CA PHE A 264 25.52 -2.06 0.64
C PHE A 264 24.52 -2.74 -0.29
N GLN A 265 23.53 -3.45 0.26
CA GLN A 265 22.51 -4.16 -0.51
C GLN A 265 21.62 -3.21 -1.30
N ARG A 266 21.27 -2.05 -0.72
CA ARG A 266 20.52 -0.98 -1.41
C ARG A 266 21.33 -0.41 -2.58
N SER A 267 22.64 -0.15 -2.37
CA SER A 267 23.52 0.35 -3.42
C SER A 267 23.70 -0.68 -4.54
N LEU A 268 23.76 -1.96 -4.20
CA LEU A 268 23.91 -3.06 -5.16
C LEU A 268 22.64 -3.20 -6.03
N GLU A 269 21.46 -3.10 -5.44
CA GLU A 269 20.19 -3.09 -6.18
C GLU A 269 20.11 -1.90 -7.15
N GLN A 270 20.46 -0.69 -6.67
CA GLN A 270 20.51 0.51 -7.52
C GLN A 270 21.53 0.38 -8.65
N TYR A 271 22.69 -0.20 -8.36
CA TYR A 271 23.71 -0.48 -9.36
C TYR A 271 23.18 -1.39 -10.46
N TYR A 272 22.59 -2.53 -10.12
CA TYR A 272 22.01 -3.44 -11.11
C TYR A 272 20.81 -2.82 -11.86
N ALA A 273 20.00 -2.01 -11.19
CA ALA A 273 18.90 -1.30 -11.82
C ALA A 273 19.36 -0.22 -12.83
N SER A 274 20.62 0.24 -12.76
CA SER A 274 21.18 1.24 -13.68
C SER A 274 21.55 0.68 -15.06
N PHE A 275 21.61 -0.64 -15.22
CA PHE A 275 21.92 -1.26 -16.50
C PHE A 275 20.73 -1.24 -17.47
N PRO A 276 20.98 -1.17 -18.80
CA PRO A 276 19.95 -1.34 -19.81
C PRO A 276 19.19 -2.67 -19.62
N GLU A 277 17.93 -2.70 -19.99
CA GLU A 277 17.03 -3.83 -19.75
C GLU A 277 17.58 -5.17 -20.30
N SER A 278 18.31 -5.13 -21.43
CA SER A 278 18.96 -6.28 -22.06
C SER A 278 20.16 -6.86 -21.28
N GLU A 279 20.72 -6.07 -20.37
CA GLU A 279 21.92 -6.46 -19.57
C GLU A 279 21.64 -6.45 -18.07
N ARG A 280 20.38 -6.14 -17.68
CA ARG A 280 19.99 -5.99 -16.28
C ARG A 280 19.95 -7.33 -15.57
N ILE A 281 20.72 -7.44 -14.50
CA ILE A 281 20.59 -8.53 -13.53
C ILE A 281 19.55 -8.09 -12.49
N TYR A 282 18.48 -8.88 -12.37
CA TYR A 282 17.47 -8.64 -11.35
C TYR A 282 17.99 -9.13 -10.01
N TYR A 283 18.21 -8.19 -9.11
CA TYR A 283 18.67 -8.45 -7.76
C TYR A 283 17.54 -8.24 -6.78
N GLU A 284 17.12 -9.30 -6.11
CA GLU A 284 16.10 -9.27 -5.08
C GLU A 284 16.75 -9.33 -3.70
N ARG A 285 16.48 -8.33 -2.87
CA ARG A 285 16.89 -8.33 -1.46
C ARG A 285 15.96 -9.24 -0.67
N ARG A 286 16.45 -10.36 -0.18
CA ARG A 286 15.72 -11.30 0.67
C ARG A 286 16.31 -11.39 2.06
#